data_f3335b97477b278de56847c5bbdd0db6
#
_entry.id   f3335b97477b278de56847c5bbdd0db6
#
_cell.length_a   1.000
_cell.length_b   1.000
_cell.length_c   1.000
_cell.angle_alpha   90.00
_cell.angle_beta   90.00
_cell.angle_gamma   90.00
#
_symmetry.space_group_name_H-M   'P 1'
#
loop_
_entity.id
_entity.type
_entity.pdbx_description
1 polymer ?
#
loop_
_entity_poly.entity_id
_entity_poly.type
_entity_poly.pdbx_seq_one_letter_code
_entity_poly.pdbx_strand_id
1 'polypeptide(L)'
;MQQLQAKELFAVFNAAKQFLQTHEQVSLYEELVRKGHSSHSLDEVINSASIKLGYSLVFCDKKFRILSYSTSIPVTDKLWKKNIERGYCTYDFIKNVMSLEAVQGASASIEAVEVSCPESPYRKCSSKVFLNGVQVVLSDDRKHIPFTAEHLAAMSDVSRAISSVVGHYHPELFQYTSADQQLLEALLIGTPADILADSISHLRV
;
A
#
# COMPACT_ATOMS: atom_id res chain seq x y z
N MET A 1 -57.04 7.75 13.88
CA MET A 1 -55.85 8.60 13.63
C MET A 1 -54.58 8.06 14.36
N GLN A 2 -54.57 7.80 15.65
CA GLN A 2 -53.36 7.33 16.35
C GLN A 2 -52.76 6.00 15.86
N GLN A 3 -53.56 5.02 15.43
CA GLN A 3 -53.06 3.75 14.89
C GLN A 3 -52.37 3.85 13.52
N LEU A 4 -52.77 4.82 12.67
CA LEU A 4 -52.10 5.08 11.40
C LEU A 4 -50.72 5.67 11.63
N GLN A 5 -50.57 6.63 12.52
CA GLN A 5 -49.29 7.25 12.87
C GLN A 5 -48.29 6.25 13.45
N ALA A 6 -48.74 5.28 14.26
CA ALA A 6 -47.88 4.25 14.82
C ALA A 6 -47.35 3.27 13.74
N LYS A 7 -48.17 2.94 12.73
CA LYS A 7 -47.77 2.09 11.61
C LYS A 7 -46.74 2.79 10.70
N GLU A 8 -46.94 4.08 10.44
CA GLU A 8 -46.01 4.87 9.65
C GLU A 8 -44.68 5.05 10.36
N LEU A 9 -44.70 5.34 11.67
CA LEU A 9 -43.50 5.43 12.49
C LEU A 9 -42.69 4.13 12.50
N PHE A 10 -43.41 2.98 12.62
CA PHE A 10 -42.79 1.66 12.59
C PHE A 10 -42.18 1.31 11.21
N ALA A 11 -42.84 1.72 10.14
CA ALA A 11 -42.32 1.55 8.78
C ALA A 11 -41.04 2.38 8.55
N VAL A 12 -41.03 3.64 9.00
CA VAL A 12 -39.84 4.51 8.94
C VAL A 12 -38.70 3.95 9.79
N PHE A 13 -39.00 3.47 11.00
CA PHE A 13 -38.00 2.85 11.87
C PHE A 13 -37.39 1.59 11.25
N ASN A 14 -38.22 0.72 10.66
CA ASN A 14 -37.73 -0.48 9.99
C ASN A 14 -36.93 -0.16 8.73
N ALA A 15 -37.34 0.85 7.94
CA ALA A 15 -36.58 1.31 6.79
C ALA A 15 -35.22 1.91 7.21
N ALA A 16 -35.20 2.73 8.26
CA ALA A 16 -33.96 3.25 8.82
C ALA A 16 -33.05 2.15 9.38
N LYS A 17 -33.65 1.15 10.07
CA LYS A 17 -32.90 0.00 10.57
C LYS A 17 -32.32 -0.85 9.44
N GLN A 18 -33.09 -1.11 8.38
CA GLN A 18 -32.58 -1.81 7.19
C GLN A 18 -31.50 -1.00 6.47
N PHE A 19 -31.68 0.33 6.35
CA PHE A 19 -30.67 1.22 5.79
C PHE A 19 -29.36 1.17 6.59
N LEU A 20 -29.45 1.25 7.90
CA LEU A 20 -28.27 1.12 8.78
C LEU A 20 -27.65 -0.26 8.70
N GLN A 21 -28.42 -1.34 8.68
CA GLN A 21 -27.91 -2.72 8.56
C GLN A 21 -27.28 -2.99 7.19
N THR A 22 -27.77 -2.40 6.10
CA THR A 22 -27.15 -2.50 4.77
C THR A 22 -25.91 -1.60 4.63
N HIS A 23 -25.78 -0.57 5.46
CA HIS A 23 -24.60 0.32 5.50
C HIS A 23 -23.62 -0.05 6.62
N GLU A 24 -23.93 -1.02 7.47
CA GLU A 24 -23.02 -1.63 8.45
C GLU A 24 -22.07 -2.67 7.82
N GLN A 25 -21.92 -2.70 6.52
CA GLN A 25 -20.74 -3.32 5.93
C GLN A 25 -19.55 -2.43 6.29
N VAL A 26 -18.88 -2.82 7.38
CA VAL A 26 -17.60 -2.22 7.78
C VAL A 26 -16.73 -2.14 6.55
N SER A 27 -16.33 -0.95 6.15
CA SER A 27 -15.48 -0.78 4.98
C SER A 27 -14.18 -1.55 5.17
N LEU A 28 -13.55 -1.99 4.06
CA LEU A 28 -12.25 -2.66 4.14
C LEU A 28 -11.25 -1.82 4.93
N TYR A 29 -11.24 -0.51 4.71
CA TYR A 29 -10.43 0.44 5.46
C TYR A 29 -10.63 0.33 6.98
N GLU A 30 -11.88 0.42 7.45
CA GLU A 30 -12.21 0.37 8.90
C GLU A 30 -11.85 -0.98 9.52
N GLU A 31 -12.10 -2.07 8.79
CA GLU A 31 -11.74 -3.41 9.25
C GLU A 31 -10.21 -3.54 9.45
N LEU A 32 -9.43 -3.08 8.48
CA LEU A 32 -7.97 -3.14 8.53
C LEU A 32 -7.39 -2.21 9.60
N VAL A 33 -7.93 -1.01 9.75
CA VAL A 33 -7.53 -0.07 10.82
C VAL A 33 -7.83 -0.68 12.19
N ARG A 34 -9.02 -1.24 12.39
CA ARG A 34 -9.39 -1.93 13.64
C ARG A 34 -8.46 -3.12 13.91
N LYS A 35 -8.11 -3.90 12.87
CA LYS A 35 -7.15 -5.00 12.99
C LYS A 35 -5.79 -4.50 13.43
N GLY A 36 -5.29 -3.45 12.82
CA GLY A 36 -4.03 -2.82 13.19
C GLY A 36 -4.01 -2.30 14.63
N HIS A 37 -5.09 -1.63 15.04
CA HIS A 37 -5.23 -1.15 16.42
C HIS A 37 -5.31 -2.29 17.46
N SER A 38 -5.90 -3.43 17.12
CA SER A 38 -6.02 -4.56 18.04
C SER A 38 -4.73 -5.39 18.13
N SER A 39 -4.00 -5.54 17.04
CA SER A 39 -2.79 -6.38 16.96
C SER A 39 -1.49 -5.61 17.15
N HIS A 40 -1.50 -4.30 16.93
CA HIS A 40 -0.29 -3.45 16.84
C HIS A 40 0.75 -4.01 15.83
N SER A 41 0.29 -4.77 14.84
CA SER A 41 1.14 -5.51 13.91
C SER A 41 0.81 -5.18 12.46
N LEU A 42 1.80 -4.68 11.75
CA LEU A 42 1.71 -4.43 10.31
C LEU A 42 1.49 -5.74 9.52
N ASP A 43 2.14 -6.83 9.94
CA ASP A 43 2.00 -8.15 9.27
C ASP A 43 0.58 -8.68 9.36
N GLU A 44 -0.10 -8.46 10.48
CA GLU A 44 -1.51 -8.83 10.66
C GLU A 44 -2.43 -8.03 9.74
N VAL A 45 -2.15 -6.75 9.53
CA VAL A 45 -2.90 -5.90 8.60
C VAL A 45 -2.68 -6.36 7.17
N ILE A 46 -1.44 -6.60 6.77
CA ILE A 46 -1.07 -7.08 5.42
C ILE A 46 -1.70 -8.45 5.14
N ASN A 47 -1.66 -9.39 6.09
CA ASN A 47 -2.29 -10.70 5.94
C ASN A 47 -3.82 -10.60 5.85
N SER A 48 -4.45 -9.77 6.67
CA SER A 48 -5.90 -9.55 6.62
C SER A 48 -6.31 -8.93 5.27
N ALA A 49 -5.59 -7.93 4.79
CA ALA A 49 -5.81 -7.32 3.49
C ALA A 49 -5.63 -8.34 2.36
N SER A 50 -4.58 -9.15 2.41
CA SER A 50 -4.30 -10.20 1.44
C SER A 50 -5.45 -11.22 1.32
N ILE A 51 -5.96 -11.70 2.44
CA ILE A 51 -7.09 -12.63 2.48
C ILE A 51 -8.35 -12.00 1.86
N LYS A 52 -8.64 -10.74 2.20
CA LYS A 52 -9.82 -10.04 1.69
C LYS A 52 -9.76 -9.76 0.19
N LEU A 53 -8.61 -9.40 -0.30
CA LEU A 53 -8.38 -9.13 -1.73
C LEU A 53 -8.24 -10.41 -2.55
N GLY A 54 -7.82 -11.52 -1.93
CA GLY A 54 -7.51 -12.76 -2.63
C GLY A 54 -6.17 -12.74 -3.36
N TYR A 55 -5.26 -11.82 -3.00
CA TYR A 55 -3.96 -11.62 -3.65
C TYR A 55 -2.83 -11.56 -2.64
N SER A 56 -1.63 -11.92 -3.08
CA SER A 56 -0.43 -11.68 -2.29
C SER A 56 -0.09 -10.19 -2.24
N LEU A 57 0.35 -9.72 -1.08
CA LEU A 57 0.73 -8.33 -0.83
C LEU A 57 2.18 -8.23 -0.40
N VAL A 58 2.86 -7.20 -0.86
CA VAL A 58 4.20 -6.82 -0.39
C VAL A 58 4.21 -5.33 -0.09
N PHE A 59 4.69 -4.96 1.07
CA PHE A 59 4.84 -3.58 1.50
C PHE A 59 6.32 -3.19 1.58
N CYS A 60 6.69 -2.15 0.85
CA CYS A 60 8.06 -1.63 0.80
C CYS A 60 8.11 -0.19 1.25
N ASP A 61 9.25 0.23 1.81
CA ASP A 61 9.53 1.64 2.03
C ASP A 61 9.98 2.35 0.73
N LYS A 62 10.17 3.66 0.83
CA LYS A 62 10.63 4.48 -0.30
C LYS A 62 12.03 4.10 -0.83
N LYS A 63 12.79 3.33 -0.08
CA LYS A 63 14.09 2.77 -0.48
C LYS A 63 13.96 1.34 -1.00
N PHE A 64 12.72 0.90 -1.24
CA PHE A 64 12.40 -0.45 -1.71
C PHE A 64 12.90 -1.57 -0.77
N ARG A 65 13.05 -1.29 0.53
CA ARG A 65 13.22 -2.34 1.54
C ARG A 65 11.87 -2.98 1.80
N ILE A 66 11.85 -4.30 1.91
CA ILE A 66 10.64 -5.06 2.24
C ILE A 66 10.37 -4.88 3.74
N LEU A 67 9.24 -4.27 4.07
CA LEU A 67 8.83 -4.04 5.45
C LEU A 67 7.86 -5.11 5.96
N SER A 68 6.98 -5.59 5.08
CA SER A 68 6.04 -6.67 5.37
C SER A 68 5.56 -7.32 4.08
N TYR A 69 5.10 -8.55 4.18
CA TYR A 69 4.49 -9.28 3.06
C TYR A 69 3.48 -10.30 3.56
N SER A 70 2.54 -10.68 2.68
CA SER A 70 1.53 -11.67 3.03
C SER A 70 2.12 -13.08 3.11
N THR A 71 1.76 -13.78 4.17
CA THR A 71 2.03 -15.21 4.35
C THR A 71 0.78 -16.06 4.18
N SER A 72 -0.40 -15.48 4.41
CA SER A 72 -1.70 -16.15 4.26
C SER A 72 -2.02 -16.49 2.80
N ILE A 73 -1.66 -15.59 1.87
CA ILE A 73 -1.63 -15.88 0.43
C ILE A 73 -0.19 -15.75 -0.01
N PRO A 74 0.49 -16.87 -0.32
CA PRO A 74 1.91 -16.85 -0.62
C PRO A 74 2.22 -16.06 -1.90
N VAL A 75 3.30 -15.32 -1.89
CA VAL A 75 3.84 -14.67 -3.09
C VAL A 75 4.38 -15.77 -4.01
N THR A 76 3.84 -15.92 -5.21
CA THR A 76 4.28 -16.95 -6.20
C THR A 76 5.24 -16.40 -7.24
N ASP A 77 5.23 -15.10 -7.49
CA ASP A 77 6.15 -14.42 -8.40
C ASP A 77 7.61 -14.62 -7.97
N LYS A 78 8.41 -15.21 -8.85
CA LYS A 78 9.82 -15.52 -8.59
C LYS A 78 10.66 -14.27 -8.31
N LEU A 79 10.33 -13.16 -8.96
CA LEU A 79 11.00 -11.87 -8.74
C LEU A 79 10.77 -11.39 -7.31
N TRP A 80 9.50 -11.39 -6.88
CA TRP A 80 9.14 -10.96 -5.54
C TRP A 80 9.63 -11.92 -4.45
N LYS A 81 9.63 -13.24 -4.69
CA LYS A 81 10.29 -14.19 -3.75
C LYS A 81 11.75 -13.82 -3.51
N LYS A 82 12.48 -13.56 -4.59
CA LYS A 82 13.88 -13.12 -4.52
C LYS A 82 14.08 -11.82 -3.76
N ASN A 83 13.19 -10.85 -3.99
CA ASN A 83 13.23 -9.56 -3.29
C ASN A 83 12.94 -9.74 -1.79
N ILE A 84 11.94 -10.55 -1.44
CA ILE A 84 11.58 -10.88 -0.05
C ILE A 84 12.74 -11.59 0.66
N GLU A 85 13.35 -12.60 0.04
CA GLU A 85 14.51 -13.31 0.58
C GLU A 85 15.70 -12.39 0.86
N ARG A 86 15.88 -11.35 0.05
CA ARG A 86 16.95 -10.34 0.22
C ARG A 86 16.59 -9.24 1.20
N GLY A 87 15.31 -9.03 1.46
CA GLY A 87 14.81 -7.91 2.26
C GLY A 87 14.74 -6.57 1.50
N TYR A 88 15.06 -6.54 0.20
CA TYR A 88 15.01 -5.33 -0.65
C TYR A 88 14.86 -5.68 -2.13
N CYS A 89 14.37 -4.73 -2.91
CA CYS A 89 14.25 -4.87 -4.36
C CYS A 89 15.62 -4.67 -5.04
N THR A 90 15.82 -5.36 -6.17
CA THR A 90 17.04 -5.20 -6.97
C THR A 90 17.10 -3.83 -7.65
N TYR A 91 18.31 -3.35 -7.93
CA TYR A 91 18.51 -2.07 -8.64
C TYR A 91 17.78 -2.03 -9.98
N ASP A 92 17.88 -3.09 -10.78
CA ASP A 92 17.21 -3.16 -12.09
C ASP A 92 15.68 -3.04 -11.94
N PHE A 93 15.11 -3.71 -10.95
CA PHE A 93 13.69 -3.58 -10.63
C PHE A 93 13.32 -2.14 -10.26
N ILE A 94 14.10 -1.52 -9.37
CA ILE A 94 13.88 -0.13 -8.93
C ILE A 94 13.92 0.82 -10.12
N LYS A 95 14.96 0.73 -10.96
CA LYS A 95 15.13 1.54 -12.16
C LYS A 95 13.94 1.40 -13.11
N ASN A 96 13.50 0.17 -13.36
CA ASN A 96 12.37 -0.09 -14.24
C ASN A 96 11.06 0.47 -13.67
N VAL A 97 10.78 0.26 -12.38
CA VAL A 97 9.58 0.80 -11.73
C VAL A 97 9.58 2.33 -11.73
N MET A 98 10.71 2.96 -11.41
CA MET A 98 10.83 4.42 -11.38
C MET A 98 10.72 5.06 -12.77
N SER A 99 10.99 4.32 -13.86
CA SER A 99 10.82 4.80 -15.24
C SER A 99 9.38 4.71 -15.76
N LEU A 100 8.47 4.03 -15.06
CA LEU A 100 7.09 3.89 -15.50
C LEU A 100 6.33 5.23 -15.38
N GLU A 101 5.68 5.65 -16.45
CA GLU A 101 4.86 6.88 -16.46
C GLU A 101 3.77 6.85 -15.38
N ALA A 102 3.15 5.69 -15.16
CA ALA A 102 2.16 5.49 -14.10
C ALA A 102 2.71 5.78 -12.69
N VAL A 103 4.01 5.52 -12.47
CA VAL A 103 4.68 5.81 -11.19
C VAL A 103 5.07 7.28 -11.11
N GLN A 104 5.57 7.85 -12.20
CA GLN A 104 5.99 9.26 -12.26
C GLN A 104 4.79 10.22 -12.22
N GLY A 105 3.75 9.93 -12.98
CA GLY A 105 2.53 10.75 -13.05
C GLY A 105 1.65 10.70 -11.80
N ALA A 106 1.71 9.62 -11.04
CA ALA A 106 0.93 9.41 -9.82
C ALA A 106 1.55 10.02 -8.56
N SER A 107 2.48 10.99 -8.69
CA SER A 107 3.23 11.52 -7.54
C SER A 107 2.38 12.14 -6.43
N ALA A 108 1.14 12.55 -6.74
CA ALA A 108 0.23 13.20 -5.79
C ALA A 108 -1.03 12.39 -5.43
N SER A 109 -1.24 11.19 -6.01
CA SER A 109 -2.46 10.40 -5.81
C SER A 109 -2.20 9.12 -5.02
N ILE A 110 -3.12 8.79 -4.09
CA ILE A 110 -3.18 7.48 -3.41
C ILE A 110 -3.89 6.43 -4.27
N GLU A 111 -4.41 6.81 -5.42
CA GLU A 111 -5.12 5.89 -6.28
C GLU A 111 -4.20 4.75 -6.71
N ALA A 112 -4.74 3.56 -6.63
CA ALA A 112 -4.04 2.38 -7.09
C ALA A 112 -3.94 2.38 -8.60
N VAL A 113 -2.77 2.02 -9.11
CA VAL A 113 -2.49 1.93 -10.55
C VAL A 113 -2.00 0.53 -10.90
N GLU A 114 -2.38 0.07 -12.07
CA GLU A 114 -1.84 -1.17 -12.61
C GLU A 114 -0.45 -0.89 -13.19
N VAL A 115 0.50 -1.75 -12.85
CA VAL A 115 1.89 -1.68 -13.32
C VAL A 115 2.33 -3.03 -13.87
N SER A 116 3.16 -3.02 -14.88
CA SER A 116 3.83 -4.19 -15.42
C SER A 116 5.33 -4.04 -15.29
N CYS A 117 6.01 -5.14 -15.04
CA CYS A 117 7.47 -5.18 -14.89
C CYS A 117 8.01 -6.22 -15.87
N PRO A 118 8.99 -5.89 -16.72
CA PRO A 118 9.54 -6.82 -17.71
C PRO A 118 10.08 -8.13 -17.12
N GLU A 119 10.60 -8.07 -15.89
CA GLU A 119 11.18 -9.21 -15.20
C GLU A 119 10.13 -10.15 -14.59
N SER A 120 8.86 -9.78 -14.60
CA SER A 120 7.77 -10.57 -14.05
C SER A 120 6.66 -10.77 -15.08
N PRO A 121 6.18 -12.00 -15.26
CA PRO A 121 5.07 -12.27 -16.17
C PRO A 121 3.71 -11.85 -15.60
N TYR A 122 3.69 -11.41 -14.35
CA TYR A 122 2.46 -11.08 -13.63
C TYR A 122 2.18 -9.58 -13.68
N ARG A 123 0.90 -9.24 -13.83
CA ARG A 123 0.43 -7.86 -13.65
C ARG A 123 0.46 -7.51 -12.17
N LYS A 124 0.69 -6.26 -11.87
CA LYS A 124 0.77 -5.76 -10.50
C LYS A 124 -0.11 -4.54 -10.33
N CYS A 125 -0.69 -4.39 -9.17
CA CYS A 125 -1.35 -3.17 -8.75
C CYS A 125 -0.48 -2.50 -7.68
N SER A 126 -0.18 -1.24 -7.86
CA SER A 126 0.61 -0.45 -6.90
C SER A 126 -0.23 0.70 -6.39
N SER A 127 -0.20 0.93 -5.09
CA SER A 127 -0.79 2.09 -4.45
C SER A 127 0.20 2.69 -3.46
N LYS A 128 0.21 4.02 -3.37
CA LYS A 128 1.13 4.73 -2.46
C LYS A 128 0.53 4.84 -1.07
N VAL A 129 1.35 4.63 -0.07
CA VAL A 129 1.04 4.94 1.32
C VAL A 129 1.58 6.33 1.63
N PHE A 130 0.68 7.29 1.86
CA PHE A 130 1.06 8.67 2.12
C PHE A 130 1.53 8.89 3.55
N LEU A 131 2.75 8.50 3.76
CA LEU A 131 3.59 9.01 4.83
C LEU A 131 5.03 8.96 4.26
N ASN A 132 5.44 10.05 3.57
CA ASN A 132 6.78 10.21 3.00
C ASN A 132 7.18 9.23 1.88
N GLY A 133 6.24 8.85 1.00
CA GLY A 133 6.57 8.16 -0.25
C GLY A 133 6.75 6.64 -0.16
N VAL A 134 6.15 6.00 0.81
CA VAL A 134 6.11 4.54 0.95
C VAL A 134 5.11 3.91 -0.03
N GLN A 135 5.42 2.76 -0.59
CA GLN A 135 4.59 2.10 -1.61
C GLN A 135 4.13 0.72 -1.16
N VAL A 136 2.85 0.40 -1.44
CA VAL A 136 2.33 -0.96 -1.37
C VAL A 136 2.23 -1.53 -2.77
N VAL A 137 2.68 -2.75 -2.95
CA VAL A 137 2.58 -3.47 -4.21
C VAL A 137 1.74 -4.72 -4.03
N LEU A 138 0.66 -4.80 -4.79
CA LEU A 138 -0.16 -5.99 -4.94
C LEU A 138 0.36 -6.80 -6.13
N SER A 139 0.57 -8.10 -5.97
CA SER A 139 0.93 -8.98 -7.08
C SER A 139 -0.25 -9.87 -7.45
N ASP A 140 -0.66 -9.83 -8.74
CA ASP A 140 -1.62 -10.79 -9.26
C ASP A 140 -0.87 -11.96 -9.91
N ASP A 141 -1.10 -13.17 -9.40
CA ASP A 141 -0.56 -14.41 -9.96
C ASP A 141 -1.31 -14.89 -11.21
N ARG A 142 -2.42 -14.24 -11.56
CA ARG A 142 -3.23 -14.53 -12.74
C ARG A 142 -2.74 -13.73 -13.94
N LYS A 143 -1.91 -14.32 -14.75
CA LYS A 143 -1.10 -13.71 -15.83
C LYS A 143 -1.83 -12.79 -16.82
N HIS A 144 -3.14 -12.84 -16.95
CA HIS A 144 -3.87 -12.17 -18.05
C HIS A 144 -5.20 -11.52 -17.65
N ILE A 145 -5.55 -11.53 -16.39
CA ILE A 145 -6.79 -10.91 -15.91
C ILE A 145 -6.47 -9.48 -15.45
N PRO A 146 -7.04 -8.44 -16.09
CA PRO A 146 -6.85 -7.07 -15.65
C PRO A 146 -7.44 -6.86 -14.25
N PHE A 147 -6.86 -5.96 -13.47
CA PHE A 147 -7.48 -5.51 -12.23
C PHE A 147 -8.78 -4.77 -12.55
N THR A 148 -9.84 -5.08 -11.81
CA THR A 148 -11.10 -4.35 -11.91
C THR A 148 -11.03 -3.04 -11.13
N ALA A 149 -11.96 -2.11 -11.41
CA ALA A 149 -12.08 -0.88 -10.64
C ALA A 149 -12.27 -1.15 -9.13
N GLU A 150 -12.95 -2.24 -8.77
CA GLU A 150 -13.14 -2.66 -7.37
C GLU A 150 -11.81 -3.08 -6.73
N HIS A 151 -10.96 -3.81 -7.46
CA HIS A 151 -9.63 -4.16 -6.95
C HIS A 151 -8.76 -2.92 -6.71
N LEU A 152 -8.80 -1.94 -7.63
CA LEU A 152 -8.05 -0.70 -7.50
C LEU A 152 -8.57 0.14 -6.31
N ALA A 153 -9.90 0.24 -6.16
CA ALA A 153 -10.50 0.94 -5.03
C ALA A 153 -10.14 0.28 -3.69
N ALA A 154 -10.28 -1.05 -3.62
CA ALA A 154 -9.93 -1.82 -2.43
C ALA A 154 -8.43 -1.71 -2.08
N MET A 155 -7.56 -1.65 -3.07
CA MET A 155 -6.13 -1.44 -2.86
C MET A 155 -5.83 -0.04 -2.31
N SER A 156 -6.57 0.98 -2.74
CA SER A 156 -6.49 2.33 -2.17
C SER A 156 -6.93 2.36 -0.70
N ASP A 157 -7.96 1.59 -0.34
CA ASP A 157 -8.39 1.42 1.06
C ASP A 157 -7.31 0.74 1.91
N VAL A 158 -6.66 -0.30 1.37
CA VAL A 158 -5.52 -0.96 2.03
C VAL A 158 -4.39 0.04 2.30
N SER A 159 -4.02 0.86 1.32
CA SER A 159 -2.96 1.86 1.47
C SER A 159 -3.29 2.90 2.53
N ARG A 160 -4.54 3.38 2.58
CA ARG A 160 -5.00 4.31 3.61
C ARG A 160 -4.96 3.67 5.01
N ALA A 161 -5.38 2.41 5.13
CA ALA A 161 -5.36 1.69 6.39
C ALA A 161 -3.91 1.47 6.89
N ILE A 162 -3.00 1.05 6.01
CA ILE A 162 -1.58 0.92 6.33
C ILE A 162 -1.01 2.27 6.77
N SER A 163 -1.31 3.35 6.05
CA SER A 163 -0.88 4.70 6.41
C SER A 163 -1.30 5.07 7.84
N SER A 164 -2.55 4.81 8.20
CA SER A 164 -3.09 5.07 9.54
C SER A 164 -2.38 4.25 10.62
N VAL A 165 -2.25 2.94 10.39
CA VAL A 165 -1.65 2.01 11.37
C VAL A 165 -0.16 2.28 11.55
N VAL A 166 0.57 2.44 10.45
CA VAL A 166 2.02 2.68 10.50
C VAL A 166 2.31 4.05 11.11
N GLY A 167 1.55 5.10 10.75
CA GLY A 167 1.72 6.43 11.34
C GLY A 167 1.50 6.45 12.85
N HIS A 168 0.68 5.55 13.38
CA HIS A 168 0.38 5.49 14.81
C HIS A 168 1.34 4.57 15.59
N TYR A 169 1.67 3.38 15.06
CA TYR A 169 2.42 2.36 15.78
C TYR A 169 3.87 2.19 15.34
N HIS A 170 4.21 2.66 14.14
CA HIS A 170 5.52 2.48 13.54
C HIS A 170 6.09 3.78 12.97
N PRO A 171 6.04 4.91 13.74
CA PRO A 171 6.52 6.19 13.23
C PRO A 171 8.01 6.16 12.87
N GLU A 172 8.79 5.23 13.45
CA GLU A 172 10.19 5.00 13.12
C GLU A 172 10.45 4.62 11.66
N LEU A 173 9.46 4.01 10.99
CA LEU A 173 9.56 3.68 9.56
C LEU A 173 9.59 4.92 8.66
N PHE A 174 9.19 6.06 9.18
CA PHE A 174 9.13 7.35 8.49
C PHE A 174 10.15 8.36 8.98
N GLN A 175 11.00 8.00 9.94
CA GLN A 175 12.03 8.89 10.41
C GLN A 175 13.00 9.21 9.27
N TYR A 176 13.39 10.48 9.23
CA TYR A 176 14.28 10.99 8.21
C TYR A 176 15.57 10.18 8.18
N THR A 177 15.96 9.82 6.96
CA THR A 177 17.23 9.17 6.71
C THR A 177 18.38 10.08 7.15
N SER A 178 19.41 9.49 7.72
CA SER A 178 20.66 10.22 7.97
C SER A 178 21.17 10.87 6.67
N ALA A 179 21.98 11.91 6.79
CA ALA A 179 22.59 12.57 5.63
C ALA A 179 23.31 11.55 4.71
N ASP A 180 23.97 10.54 5.29
CA ASP A 180 24.63 9.46 4.56
C ASP A 180 23.64 8.62 3.72
N GLN A 181 22.47 8.38 4.25
CA GLN A 181 21.43 7.64 3.54
C GLN A 181 20.81 8.47 2.42
N GLN A 182 20.64 9.77 2.61
CA GLN A 182 20.17 10.68 1.55
C GLN A 182 21.20 10.76 0.43
N LEU A 183 22.48 10.80 0.75
CA LEU A 183 23.55 10.78 -0.21
C LEU A 183 23.58 9.47 -1.02
N LEU A 184 23.47 8.33 -0.33
CA LEU A 184 23.43 7.03 -0.99
C LEU A 184 22.22 6.90 -1.92
N GLU A 185 21.05 7.37 -1.48
CA GLU A 185 19.84 7.40 -2.29
C GLU A 185 20.02 8.27 -3.54
N ALA A 186 20.60 9.47 -3.39
CA ALA A 186 20.89 10.38 -4.48
C ALA A 186 21.88 9.78 -5.49
N LEU A 187 22.90 9.05 -5.01
CA LEU A 187 23.84 8.31 -5.87
C LEU A 187 23.14 7.21 -6.66
N LEU A 188 22.24 6.44 -6.01
CA LEU A 188 21.53 5.32 -6.63
C LEU A 188 20.53 5.76 -7.70
N ILE A 189 19.89 6.93 -7.54
CA ILE A 189 18.97 7.49 -8.54
C ILE A 189 19.71 8.28 -9.67
N GLY A 190 21.06 8.33 -9.61
CA GLY A 190 21.86 8.97 -10.63
C GLY A 190 21.84 10.51 -10.58
N THR A 191 21.70 11.07 -9.38
CA THR A 191 21.79 12.54 -9.18
C THR A 191 23.13 13.05 -9.73
N PRO A 192 23.16 14.16 -10.51
CA PRO A 192 24.38 14.73 -11.05
C PRO A 192 25.43 15.03 -9.98
N ALA A 193 26.70 14.83 -10.33
CA ALA A 193 27.81 14.91 -9.39
C ALA A 193 28.03 16.31 -8.78
N ASP A 194 27.64 17.35 -9.47
CA ASP A 194 27.68 18.74 -8.99
C ASP A 194 26.69 18.96 -7.83
N ILE A 195 25.49 18.41 -7.94
CA ILE A 195 24.47 18.45 -6.87
C ILE A 195 24.92 17.61 -5.66
N LEU A 196 25.57 16.47 -5.91
CA LEU A 196 26.11 15.61 -4.87
C LEU A 196 27.29 16.24 -4.12
N ALA A 197 28.12 17.02 -4.80
CA ALA A 197 29.29 17.69 -4.20
C ALA A 197 28.91 18.64 -3.06
N ASP A 198 27.81 19.37 -3.20
CA ASP A 198 27.27 20.23 -2.14
C ASP A 198 26.81 19.43 -0.93
N SER A 199 26.15 18.31 -1.16
CA SER A 199 25.69 17.41 -0.08
C SER A 199 26.85 16.75 0.66
N ILE A 200 27.93 16.38 -0.04
CA ILE A 200 29.16 15.78 0.52
C ILE A 200 29.94 16.80 1.36
N SER A 201 29.93 18.07 0.96
CA SER A 201 30.66 19.12 1.71
C SER A 201 30.14 19.31 3.14
N HIS A 202 28.87 19.01 3.38
CA HIS A 202 28.22 19.09 4.70
C HIS A 202 28.43 17.84 5.58
N LEU A 203 28.95 16.74 5.01
CA LEU A 203 29.22 15.49 5.75
C LEU A 203 30.64 15.43 6.35
N ARG A 204 31.50 16.40 6.06
CA ARG A 204 32.87 16.47 6.59
C ARG A 204 32.94 17.38 7.81
N VAL A 205 32.22 17.04 8.87
CA VAL A 205 32.47 17.62 10.18
C VAL A 205 32.58 16.50 11.21
#